data_72f46ac6b009330c455f9c32a47ad7b0
#
_entry.id   72f46ac6b009330c455f9c32a47ad7b0
#
_cell.length_a   1.000
_cell.length_b   1.000
_cell.length_c   1.000
_cell.angle_alpha   90.00
_cell.angle_beta   90.00
_cell.angle_gamma   90.00
#
_symmetry.space_group_name_H-M   'P 1'
#
loop_
_entity.id
_entity.type
_entity.pdbx_description
1 polymer ?
#
loop_
_entity_poly.entity_id
_entity_poly.type
_entity_poly.pdbx_seq_one_letter_code
_entity_poly.pdbx_strand_id
1 'polypeptide(L)'
;MAATAQRPRRFIDRGAITAAWVGVGMAVTIGVSFLLVIPIEPIYWYLALPAGLMIGYYANARSRREGGPWGRVLLNGLAAGIATGITYALLLLAIKALFFTADNGFRDGGQSLVCQTGAECVYQRYLAAGQGEALAAAGVTDGASFTALYWREQLSTATLVFVLATAGGLGGAFLYGVTNRRRATDEVAPTA
;
A
#
# COMPACT_ATOMS: atom_id res chain seq x y z
N MET A 1 11.01 -38.34 -32.63
CA MET A 1 9.99 -37.29 -32.40
C MET A 1 10.03 -36.95 -30.91
N ALA A 2 10.67 -35.85 -30.53
CA ALA A 2 10.73 -35.41 -29.14
C ALA A 2 9.42 -34.68 -28.83
N ALA A 3 8.63 -35.21 -27.88
CA ALA A 3 7.44 -34.56 -27.36
C ALA A 3 7.86 -33.26 -26.68
N THR A 4 7.51 -32.14 -27.27
CA THR A 4 7.65 -30.82 -26.66
C THR A 4 6.78 -30.78 -25.42
N ALA A 5 7.36 -30.94 -24.24
CA ALA A 5 6.67 -30.80 -22.98
C ALA A 5 6.05 -29.40 -22.90
N GLN A 6 4.72 -29.34 -23.05
CA GLN A 6 3.96 -28.11 -22.90
C GLN A 6 4.16 -27.60 -21.47
N ARG A 7 4.97 -26.52 -21.31
CA ARG A 7 5.09 -25.85 -20.03
C ARG A 7 3.71 -25.36 -19.57
N PRO A 8 3.32 -25.63 -18.32
CA PRO A 8 2.03 -25.17 -17.81
C PRO A 8 1.87 -23.67 -18.01
N ARG A 9 0.76 -23.25 -18.58
CA ARG A 9 0.40 -21.83 -18.81
C ARG A 9 0.24 -21.18 -17.45
N ARG A 10 1.27 -20.46 -16.98
CA ARG A 10 1.17 -19.65 -15.77
C ARG A 10 0.26 -18.46 -16.04
N PHE A 11 -0.68 -18.20 -15.13
CA PHE A 11 -1.58 -17.04 -15.19
C PHE A 11 -0.83 -15.72 -14.96
N ILE A 12 0.17 -15.72 -14.09
CA ILE A 12 1.00 -14.56 -13.72
C ILE A 12 2.43 -14.84 -14.18
N ASP A 13 3.04 -13.85 -14.79
CA ASP A 13 4.40 -13.96 -15.30
C ASP A 13 5.45 -13.88 -14.18
N ARG A 14 6.61 -14.51 -14.37
CA ARG A 14 7.73 -14.43 -13.41
C ARG A 14 8.17 -12.98 -13.14
N GLY A 15 8.13 -12.12 -14.15
CA GLY A 15 8.45 -10.71 -14.00
C GLY A 15 7.50 -9.99 -13.04
N ALA A 16 6.21 -10.33 -13.07
CA ALA A 16 5.22 -9.77 -12.14
C ALA A 16 5.45 -10.25 -10.69
N ILE A 17 5.87 -11.50 -10.50
CA ILE A 17 6.25 -12.01 -9.18
C ILE A 17 7.47 -11.26 -8.64
N THR A 18 8.49 -11.02 -9.48
CA THR A 18 9.66 -10.22 -9.09
C THR A 18 9.24 -8.80 -8.72
N ALA A 19 8.36 -8.19 -9.51
CA ALA A 19 7.85 -6.86 -9.23
C ALA A 19 7.05 -6.80 -7.93
N ALA A 20 6.26 -7.83 -7.62
CA ALA A 20 5.55 -7.94 -6.35
C ALA A 20 6.51 -7.91 -5.14
N TRP A 21 7.61 -8.64 -5.21
CA TRP A 21 8.65 -8.61 -4.16
C TRP A 21 9.33 -7.25 -4.04
N VAL A 22 9.61 -6.58 -5.16
CA VAL A 22 10.12 -5.19 -5.13
C VAL A 22 9.10 -4.25 -4.51
N GLY A 23 7.81 -4.43 -4.82
CA GLY A 23 6.71 -3.68 -4.22
C GLY A 23 6.59 -3.87 -2.72
N VAL A 24 6.76 -5.12 -2.24
CA VAL A 24 6.83 -5.43 -0.81
C VAL A 24 8.00 -4.67 -0.16
N GLY A 25 9.20 -4.77 -0.71
CA GLY A 25 10.38 -4.06 -0.18
C GLY A 25 10.18 -2.54 -0.14
N MET A 26 9.61 -1.97 -1.20
CA MET A 26 9.31 -0.54 -1.26
C MET A 26 8.27 -0.13 -0.21
N ALA A 27 7.19 -0.90 -0.05
CA ALA A 27 6.16 -0.64 0.95
C ALA A 27 6.74 -0.70 2.38
N VAL A 28 7.61 -1.67 2.67
CA VAL A 28 8.32 -1.77 3.95
C VAL A 28 9.18 -0.54 4.19
N THR A 29 10.00 -0.14 3.21
CA THR A 29 10.86 1.04 3.35
C THR A 29 10.04 2.30 3.61
N ILE A 30 8.98 2.53 2.84
CA ILE A 30 8.10 3.69 3.02
C ILE A 30 7.37 3.62 4.37
N GLY A 31 6.86 2.44 4.75
CA GLY A 31 6.18 2.23 6.03
C GLY A 31 7.08 2.53 7.22
N VAL A 32 8.28 1.99 7.25
CA VAL A 32 9.26 2.26 8.30
C VAL A 32 9.62 3.75 8.33
N SER A 33 9.89 4.36 7.17
CA SER A 33 10.30 5.76 7.10
C SER A 33 9.21 6.71 7.59
N PHE A 34 7.97 6.56 7.15
CA PHE A 34 6.91 7.56 7.37
C PHE A 34 5.90 7.21 8.48
N LEU A 35 5.95 6.03 9.03
CA LEU A 35 5.13 5.65 10.19
C LEU A 35 5.95 5.49 11.48
N LEU A 36 7.22 5.09 11.38
CA LEU A 36 8.07 4.86 12.55
C LEU A 36 9.10 5.98 12.77
N VAL A 37 9.82 6.40 11.72
CA VAL A 37 10.94 7.36 11.87
C VAL A 37 10.44 8.79 11.79
N ILE A 38 9.66 9.11 10.76
CA ILE A 38 9.11 10.45 10.53
C ILE A 38 7.58 10.31 10.51
N PRO A 39 6.87 10.51 11.62
CA PRO A 39 5.44 10.17 11.73
C PRO A 39 4.57 11.16 10.94
N ILE A 40 4.71 11.18 9.62
CA ILE A 40 3.90 11.99 8.71
C ILE A 40 2.97 11.06 7.92
N GLU A 41 1.91 10.63 8.58
CA GLU A 41 0.93 9.68 8.04
C GLU A 41 0.33 10.08 6.68
N PRO A 42 -0.01 11.36 6.39
CA PRO A 42 -0.50 11.73 5.07
C PRO A 42 0.44 11.39 3.93
N ILE A 43 1.76 11.51 4.09
CA ILE A 43 2.74 11.16 3.05
C ILE A 43 2.66 9.67 2.74
N TYR A 44 2.47 8.83 3.74
CA TYR A 44 2.32 7.40 3.55
C TYR A 44 1.15 7.06 2.61
N TRP A 45 0.01 7.73 2.77
CA TRP A 45 -1.15 7.51 1.91
C TRP A 45 -0.90 7.98 0.47
N TYR A 46 -0.33 9.18 0.32
CA TYR A 46 -0.01 9.74 -0.99
C TYR A 46 0.97 8.87 -1.78
N LEU A 47 1.90 8.21 -1.11
CA LEU A 47 2.89 7.35 -1.77
C LEU A 47 2.33 6.01 -2.22
N ALA A 48 1.20 5.56 -1.71
CA ALA A 48 0.60 4.27 -2.07
C ALA A 48 0.24 4.19 -3.58
N LEU A 49 -0.37 5.25 -4.13
CA LEU A 49 -0.75 5.30 -5.54
C LEU A 49 0.46 5.29 -6.49
N PRO A 50 1.45 6.21 -6.37
CA PRO A 50 2.63 6.21 -7.23
C PRO A 50 3.49 4.96 -7.05
N ALA A 51 3.58 4.40 -5.85
CA ALA A 51 4.25 3.13 -5.63
C ALA A 51 3.60 2.00 -6.42
N GLY A 52 2.28 1.87 -6.33
CA GLY A 52 1.51 0.91 -7.13
C GLY A 52 1.73 1.12 -8.62
N LEU A 53 1.69 2.36 -9.10
CA LEU A 53 1.87 2.71 -10.51
C LEU A 53 3.26 2.28 -11.03
N MET A 54 4.30 2.58 -10.28
CA MET A 54 5.67 2.17 -10.62
C MET A 54 5.81 0.65 -10.68
N ILE A 55 5.24 -0.06 -9.71
CA ILE A 55 5.33 -1.51 -9.63
C ILE A 55 4.50 -2.19 -10.73
N GLY A 56 3.31 -1.68 -11.04
CA GLY A 56 2.48 -2.20 -12.14
C GLY A 56 3.14 -2.02 -13.51
N TYR A 57 3.78 -0.88 -13.74
CA TYR A 57 4.60 -0.66 -14.94
C TYR A 57 5.80 -1.63 -14.99
N TYR A 58 6.55 -1.72 -13.89
CA TYR A 58 7.73 -2.57 -13.78
C TYR A 58 7.40 -4.07 -13.95
N ALA A 59 6.25 -4.53 -13.47
CA ALA A 59 5.79 -5.91 -13.63
C ALA A 59 5.73 -6.34 -15.10
N ASN A 60 5.23 -5.46 -15.96
CA ASN A 60 5.13 -5.72 -17.39
C ASN A 60 6.45 -5.51 -18.13
N ALA A 61 7.23 -4.49 -17.78
CA ALA A 61 8.56 -4.25 -18.31
C ALA A 61 9.48 -5.46 -18.03
N ARG A 62 9.45 -5.98 -16.82
CA ARG A 62 10.24 -7.17 -16.44
C ARG A 62 9.75 -8.46 -17.08
N SER A 63 8.45 -8.53 -17.42
CA SER A 63 7.86 -9.65 -18.14
C SER A 63 8.08 -9.60 -19.65
N ARG A 64 8.67 -8.53 -20.17
CA ARG A 64 8.90 -8.30 -21.62
C ARG A 64 7.61 -8.49 -22.44
N ARG A 65 6.50 -7.88 -21.99
CA ARG A 65 5.18 -8.00 -22.62
C ARG A 65 4.93 -6.93 -23.71
N GLU A 66 5.96 -6.63 -24.48
CA GLU A 66 5.84 -5.74 -25.63
C GLU A 66 4.81 -6.31 -26.62
N GLY A 67 3.76 -5.55 -26.93
CA GLY A 67 2.68 -6.00 -27.82
C GLY A 67 1.80 -7.14 -27.30
N GLY A 68 1.91 -7.57 -26.04
CA GLY A 68 1.15 -8.68 -25.47
C GLY A 68 -0.35 -8.41 -25.31
N PRO A 69 -1.15 -9.47 -25.06
CA PRO A 69 -2.59 -9.32 -24.85
C PRO A 69 -2.88 -8.50 -23.59
N TRP A 70 -3.79 -7.52 -23.71
CA TRP A 70 -4.16 -6.60 -22.64
C TRP A 70 -4.52 -7.29 -21.31
N GLY A 71 -5.27 -8.41 -21.40
CA GLY A 71 -5.66 -9.15 -20.20
C GLY A 71 -4.48 -9.59 -19.33
N ARG A 72 -3.36 -10.02 -19.94
CA ARG A 72 -2.16 -10.40 -19.18
C ARG A 72 -1.37 -9.20 -18.66
N VAL A 73 -1.31 -8.12 -19.44
CA VAL A 73 -0.66 -6.88 -19.01
C VAL A 73 -1.36 -6.34 -17.77
N LEU A 74 -2.69 -6.27 -17.78
CA LEU A 74 -3.48 -5.81 -16.63
C LEU A 74 -3.38 -6.79 -15.44
N LEU A 75 -3.42 -8.11 -15.69
CA LEU A 75 -3.33 -9.10 -14.62
C LEU A 75 -1.97 -9.06 -13.90
N ASN A 76 -0.87 -8.86 -14.63
CA ASN A 76 0.46 -8.70 -14.04
C ASN A 76 0.53 -7.47 -13.14
N GLY A 77 0.01 -6.32 -13.60
CA GLY A 77 -0.03 -5.10 -12.81
C GLY A 77 -0.97 -5.19 -11.60
N LEU A 78 -2.13 -5.83 -11.79
CA LEU A 78 -3.08 -6.09 -10.71
C LEU A 78 -2.45 -6.96 -9.61
N ALA A 79 -1.82 -8.07 -9.98
CA ALA A 79 -1.19 -8.98 -9.02
C ALA A 79 -0.07 -8.29 -8.24
N ALA A 80 0.79 -7.52 -8.92
CA ALA A 80 1.85 -6.77 -8.28
C ALA A 80 1.30 -5.64 -7.40
N GLY A 81 0.26 -4.92 -7.86
CA GLY A 81 -0.42 -3.88 -7.10
C GLY A 81 -1.11 -4.41 -5.84
N ILE A 82 -1.79 -5.57 -5.92
CA ILE A 82 -2.40 -6.23 -4.77
C ILE A 82 -1.33 -6.61 -3.73
N ALA A 83 -0.22 -7.23 -4.14
CA ALA A 83 0.85 -7.60 -3.21
C ALA A 83 1.43 -6.37 -2.49
N THR A 84 1.67 -5.30 -3.24
CA THR A 84 2.12 -4.01 -2.67
C THR A 84 1.08 -3.44 -1.72
N GLY A 85 -0.20 -3.39 -2.12
CA GLY A 85 -1.29 -2.84 -1.33
C GLY A 85 -1.56 -3.61 -0.04
N ILE A 86 -1.51 -4.94 -0.08
CA ILE A 86 -1.60 -5.78 1.13
C ILE A 86 -0.46 -5.43 2.09
N THR A 87 0.77 -5.27 1.59
CA THR A 87 1.92 -4.93 2.44
C THR A 87 1.75 -3.55 3.07
N TYR A 88 1.30 -2.55 2.32
CA TYR A 88 0.96 -1.23 2.85
C TYR A 88 -0.09 -1.30 3.97
N ALA A 89 -1.20 -1.99 3.71
CA ALA A 89 -2.29 -2.11 4.68
C ALA A 89 -1.87 -2.84 5.95
N LEU A 90 -1.16 -3.97 5.82
CA LEU A 90 -0.70 -4.75 6.97
C LEU A 90 0.34 -4.00 7.81
N LEU A 91 1.28 -3.29 7.17
CA LEU A 91 2.27 -2.49 7.90
C LEU A 91 1.62 -1.35 8.66
N LEU A 92 0.66 -0.64 8.05
CA LEU A 92 -0.10 0.39 8.74
C LEU A 92 -0.77 -0.19 10.00
N LEU A 93 -1.54 -1.26 9.84
CA LEU A 93 -2.26 -1.88 10.96
C LEU A 93 -1.31 -2.41 12.04
N ALA A 94 -0.20 -3.05 11.65
CA ALA A 94 0.78 -3.57 12.59
C ALA A 94 1.45 -2.45 13.40
N ILE A 95 1.85 -1.36 12.75
CA ILE A 95 2.48 -0.22 13.41
C ILE A 95 1.47 0.50 14.31
N LYS A 96 0.23 0.69 13.85
CA LYS A 96 -0.83 1.27 14.67
C LYS A 96 -1.20 0.39 15.86
N ALA A 97 -1.22 -0.93 15.70
CA ALA A 97 -1.42 -1.88 16.79
C ALA A 97 -0.27 -1.80 17.79
N LEU A 98 0.96 -1.71 17.33
CA LEU A 98 2.14 -1.56 18.21
C LEU A 98 2.02 -0.30 19.06
N PHE A 99 1.69 0.85 18.45
CA PHE A 99 1.52 2.09 19.20
C PHE A 99 0.32 2.06 20.14
N PHE A 100 -0.78 1.45 19.72
CA PHE A 100 -1.97 1.35 20.57
C PHE A 100 -1.73 0.47 21.81
N THR A 101 -0.93 -0.58 21.70
CA THR A 101 -0.75 -1.58 22.76
C THR A 101 0.52 -1.39 23.59
N ALA A 102 1.58 -0.82 23.00
CA ALA A 102 2.92 -0.79 23.61
C ALA A 102 3.51 0.61 23.79
N ASP A 103 2.91 1.66 23.21
CA ASP A 103 3.42 3.02 23.37
C ASP A 103 2.95 3.64 24.69
N ASN A 104 3.90 3.97 25.55
CA ASN A 104 3.68 4.57 26.87
C ASN A 104 3.79 6.11 26.87
N GLY A 105 3.69 6.78 25.71
CA GLY A 105 3.80 8.24 25.60
C GLY A 105 5.23 8.76 25.38
N PHE A 106 6.21 7.90 25.19
CA PHE A 106 7.60 8.30 24.96
C PHE A 106 7.79 9.26 23.79
N ARG A 107 6.88 9.23 22.80
CA ARG A 107 6.93 10.08 21.60
C ARG A 107 6.25 11.45 21.76
N ASP A 108 5.45 11.65 22.78
CA ASP A 108 4.65 12.87 22.93
C ASP A 108 5.43 14.05 23.55
N GLY A 109 6.76 14.04 23.42
CA GLY A 109 7.59 15.23 23.64
C GLY A 109 7.52 15.86 25.05
N GLY A 110 7.33 15.03 26.09
CA GLY A 110 7.32 15.53 27.47
C GLY A 110 5.93 15.88 28.01
N GLN A 111 4.87 15.50 27.35
CA GLN A 111 3.54 15.57 27.93
C GLN A 111 3.45 14.56 29.10
N SER A 112 3.14 15.08 30.28
CA SER A 112 3.25 14.39 31.57
C SER A 112 2.16 13.35 31.88
N LEU A 113 1.47 12.81 30.88
CA LEU A 113 0.54 11.69 31.06
C LEU A 113 1.30 10.37 31.03
N VAL A 114 1.94 10.04 32.13
CA VAL A 114 2.47 8.70 32.38
C VAL A 114 1.28 7.81 32.74
N CYS A 115 0.65 7.23 31.73
CA CYS A 115 -0.34 6.18 31.93
C CYS A 115 0.24 4.83 31.50
N GLN A 116 -0.33 3.74 32.02
CA GLN A 116 -0.02 2.40 31.51
C GLN A 116 -0.58 2.26 30.11
N THR A 117 0.05 1.41 29.30
CA THR A 117 -0.36 1.12 27.93
C THR A 117 -1.81 0.61 27.84
N GLY A 118 -2.45 0.82 26.72
CA GLY A 118 -3.79 0.32 26.43
C GLY A 118 -4.80 1.39 26.06
N ALA A 119 -6.01 0.96 25.77
CA ALA A 119 -7.07 1.79 25.20
C ALA A 119 -7.39 3.04 26.03
N GLU A 120 -7.49 2.89 27.34
CA GLU A 120 -7.78 4.01 28.24
C GLU A 120 -6.65 5.03 28.24
N CYS A 121 -5.41 4.58 28.24
CA CYS A 121 -4.25 5.46 28.16
C CYS A 121 -4.23 6.26 26.86
N VAL A 122 -4.45 5.61 25.73
CA VAL A 122 -4.49 6.30 24.44
C VAL A 122 -5.65 7.30 24.39
N TYR A 123 -6.83 6.93 24.91
CA TYR A 123 -7.98 7.83 25.01
C TYR A 123 -7.67 9.08 25.82
N GLN A 124 -7.08 8.92 27.01
CA GLN A 124 -6.70 10.05 27.87
C GLN A 124 -5.67 10.98 27.19
N ARG A 125 -4.75 10.42 26.39
CA ARG A 125 -3.78 11.19 25.62
C ARG A 125 -4.44 12.03 24.51
N TYR A 126 -5.46 11.48 23.86
CA TYR A 126 -6.25 12.23 22.89
C TYR A 126 -7.03 13.38 23.54
N LEU A 127 -7.59 13.13 24.72
CA LEU A 127 -8.23 14.19 25.52
C LEU A 127 -7.25 15.30 25.90
N ALA A 128 -6.05 14.92 26.39
CA ALA A 128 -4.99 15.86 26.75
C ALA A 128 -4.45 16.65 25.54
N ALA A 129 -4.49 16.06 24.34
CA ALA A 129 -4.17 16.73 23.07
C ALA A 129 -5.27 17.66 22.55
N GLY A 130 -6.34 17.90 23.35
CA GLY A 130 -7.43 18.81 22.99
C GLY A 130 -8.45 18.25 22.01
N GLN A 131 -8.49 16.94 21.80
CA GLN A 131 -9.43 16.30 20.86
C GLN A 131 -10.77 15.90 21.50
N GLY A 132 -11.03 16.32 22.74
CA GLY A 132 -12.22 15.93 23.51
C GLY A 132 -13.55 16.27 22.82
N GLU A 133 -13.67 17.46 22.25
CA GLU A 133 -14.90 17.87 21.53
C GLU A 133 -15.15 17.02 20.28
N ALA A 134 -14.09 16.72 19.50
CA ALA A 134 -14.21 15.88 18.32
C ALA A 134 -14.60 14.44 18.68
N LEU A 135 -14.04 13.89 19.76
CA LEU A 135 -14.37 12.57 20.27
C LEU A 135 -15.81 12.51 20.78
N ALA A 136 -16.24 13.52 21.56
CA ALA A 136 -17.63 13.62 22.04
C ALA A 136 -18.63 13.72 20.88
N ALA A 137 -18.31 14.51 19.85
CA ALA A 137 -19.13 14.62 18.63
C ALA A 137 -19.22 13.29 17.87
N ALA A 138 -18.18 12.44 17.95
CA ALA A 138 -18.16 11.09 17.40
C ALA A 138 -18.85 10.04 18.31
N GLY A 139 -19.40 10.45 19.46
CA GLY A 139 -20.08 9.57 20.42
C GLY A 139 -19.13 8.76 21.30
N VAL A 140 -17.87 9.19 21.44
CA VAL A 140 -16.87 8.55 22.28
C VAL A 140 -16.93 9.13 23.69
N THR A 141 -17.18 8.27 24.66
CA THR A 141 -17.32 8.64 26.08
C THR A 141 -16.34 7.95 27.02
N ASP A 142 -15.68 6.89 26.52
CA ASP A 142 -14.75 6.05 27.29
C ASP A 142 -13.74 5.34 26.40
N GLY A 143 -12.77 4.65 27.00
CA GLY A 143 -11.74 3.91 26.28
C GLY A 143 -12.27 2.76 25.41
N ALA A 144 -13.44 2.20 25.73
CA ALA A 144 -14.03 1.12 24.94
C ALA A 144 -14.64 1.66 23.63
N SER A 145 -15.45 2.72 23.71
CA SER A 145 -16.02 3.41 22.54
C SER A 145 -14.92 4.06 21.69
N PHE A 146 -13.86 4.59 22.34
CA PHE A 146 -12.65 5.06 21.66
C PHE A 146 -11.98 3.96 20.85
N THR A 147 -11.81 2.78 21.43
CA THR A 147 -11.19 1.63 20.75
C THR A 147 -11.97 1.26 19.48
N ALA A 148 -13.28 1.22 19.55
CA ALA A 148 -14.12 0.91 18.40
C ALA A 148 -13.97 1.96 17.28
N LEU A 149 -13.97 3.26 17.64
CA LEU A 149 -13.75 4.35 16.69
C LEU A 149 -12.35 4.25 16.07
N TYR A 150 -11.30 4.12 16.89
CA TYR A 150 -9.92 4.05 16.47
C TYR A 150 -9.70 2.95 15.43
N TRP A 151 -10.10 1.71 15.72
CA TRP A 151 -9.91 0.60 14.78
C TRP A 151 -10.75 0.72 13.52
N ARG A 152 -11.93 1.29 13.60
CA ARG A 152 -12.74 1.59 12.40
C ARG A 152 -12.01 2.55 11.47
N GLU A 153 -11.39 3.59 12.00
CA GLU A 153 -10.62 4.57 11.23
C GLU A 153 -9.34 3.94 10.65
N GLN A 154 -8.61 3.14 11.45
CA GLN A 154 -7.41 2.46 10.95
C GLN A 154 -7.73 1.45 9.84
N LEU A 155 -8.81 0.70 9.95
CA LEU A 155 -9.27 -0.22 8.91
C LEU A 155 -9.71 0.52 7.64
N SER A 156 -10.39 1.65 7.79
CA SER A 156 -10.76 2.51 6.65
C SER A 156 -9.51 3.01 5.91
N THR A 157 -8.53 3.51 6.65
CA THR A 157 -7.25 3.98 6.09
C THR A 157 -6.47 2.84 5.44
N ALA A 158 -6.40 1.67 6.08
CA ALA A 158 -5.75 0.48 5.50
C ALA A 158 -6.42 0.05 4.18
N THR A 159 -7.74 0.11 4.13
CA THR A 159 -8.51 -0.16 2.91
C THR A 159 -8.19 0.88 1.82
N LEU A 160 -8.13 2.14 2.18
CA LEU A 160 -7.80 3.22 1.26
C LEU A 160 -6.41 3.01 0.62
N VAL A 161 -5.36 2.77 1.41
CA VAL A 161 -4.01 2.57 0.88
C VAL A 161 -3.91 1.30 0.04
N PHE A 162 -4.62 0.24 0.41
CA PHE A 162 -4.73 -0.98 -0.39
C PHE A 162 -5.36 -0.70 -1.77
N VAL A 163 -6.47 0.03 -1.79
CA VAL A 163 -7.17 0.39 -3.04
C VAL A 163 -6.30 1.29 -3.90
N LEU A 164 -5.64 2.31 -3.30
CA LEU A 164 -4.76 3.22 -4.03
C LEU A 164 -3.57 2.48 -4.66
N ALA A 165 -2.88 1.61 -3.93
CA ALA A 165 -1.76 0.83 -4.45
C ALA A 165 -2.22 -0.14 -5.55
N THR A 166 -3.37 -0.78 -5.40
CA THR A 166 -3.93 -1.70 -6.39
C THR A 166 -4.36 -0.96 -7.66
N ALA A 167 -5.04 0.17 -7.52
CA ALA A 167 -5.43 1.03 -8.64
C ALA A 167 -4.19 1.59 -9.36
N GLY A 168 -3.16 1.98 -8.59
CA GLY A 168 -1.86 2.34 -9.14
C GLY A 168 -1.26 1.22 -9.96
N GLY A 169 -1.28 -0.02 -9.47
CA GLY A 169 -0.80 -1.20 -10.20
C GLY A 169 -1.48 -1.41 -11.54
N LEU A 170 -2.79 -1.25 -11.60
CA LEU A 170 -3.56 -1.28 -12.86
C LEU A 170 -3.20 -0.09 -13.76
N GLY A 171 -3.10 1.13 -13.21
CA GLY A 171 -2.69 2.33 -13.94
C GLY A 171 -1.31 2.19 -14.56
N GLY A 172 -0.34 1.66 -13.82
CA GLY A 172 1.01 1.39 -14.32
C GLY A 172 1.04 0.36 -15.44
N ALA A 173 0.25 -0.71 -15.32
CA ALA A 173 0.09 -1.69 -16.38
C ALA A 173 -0.55 -1.08 -17.65
N PHE A 174 -1.55 -0.24 -17.46
CA PHE A 174 -2.19 0.48 -18.56
C PHE A 174 -1.19 1.40 -19.28
N LEU A 175 -0.45 2.22 -18.54
CA LEU A 175 0.60 3.08 -19.07
C LEU A 175 1.64 2.29 -19.87
N TYR A 176 2.10 1.17 -19.33
CA TYR A 176 3.02 0.28 -20.03
C TYR A 176 2.42 -0.21 -21.37
N GLY A 177 1.19 -0.69 -21.34
CA GLY A 177 0.51 -1.20 -22.54
C GLY A 177 0.36 -0.15 -23.64
N VAL A 178 0.03 1.10 -23.28
CA VAL A 178 -0.12 2.21 -24.23
C VAL A 178 1.23 2.65 -24.82
N THR A 179 2.24 2.85 -23.97
CA THR A 179 3.56 3.38 -24.39
C THR A 179 4.31 2.39 -25.29
N ASN A 180 4.22 1.09 -25.00
CA ASN A 180 4.97 0.10 -25.77
C ASN A 180 4.25 -0.33 -27.07
N ARG A 181 2.93 -0.15 -27.20
CA ARG A 181 2.24 -0.33 -28.49
C ARG A 181 2.60 0.75 -29.50
N ARG A 182 2.75 2.01 -29.05
CA ARG A 182 3.17 3.10 -29.94
C ARG A 182 4.56 2.85 -30.51
N ARG A 183 5.50 2.39 -29.70
CA ARG A 183 6.86 2.05 -30.18
C ARG A 183 6.85 0.95 -31.24
N ALA A 184 6.04 -0.10 -31.05
CA ALA A 184 5.95 -1.19 -32.03
C ALA A 184 5.34 -0.76 -33.36
N THR A 185 4.44 0.24 -33.39
CA THR A 185 3.86 0.79 -34.62
C THR A 185 4.84 1.74 -35.33
N ASP A 186 5.63 2.52 -34.59
CA ASP A 186 6.61 3.45 -35.16
C ASP A 186 7.81 2.73 -35.79
N GLU A 187 8.18 1.56 -35.24
CA GLU A 187 9.28 0.73 -35.75
C GLU A 187 8.93 -0.04 -37.05
N VAL A 188 7.63 -0.22 -37.31
CA VAL A 188 7.14 -0.89 -38.52
C VAL A 188 6.84 0.10 -39.67
N ALA A 189 6.84 1.42 -39.42
CA ALA A 189 6.67 2.42 -40.48
C ALA A 189 7.94 2.46 -41.35
N PRO A 190 7.90 2.00 -42.64
CA PRO A 190 9.07 2.08 -43.47
C PRO A 190 9.40 3.56 -43.72
N THR A 191 10.67 3.89 -43.50
CA THR A 191 11.22 5.19 -43.96
C THR A 191 11.05 5.26 -45.46
N ALA A 192 10.02 5.98 -45.95
CA ALA A 192 9.81 6.31 -47.33
C ALA A 192 10.80 7.38 -47.80
#